data_936167056f9482a55453bf8b3d269c40
#
_entry.id   936167056f9482a55453bf8b3d269c40
#
_cell.length_a   1.000
_cell.length_b   1.000
_cell.length_c   1.000
_cell.angle_alpha   90.00
_cell.angle_beta   90.00
_cell.angle_gamma   90.00
#
_symmetry.space_group_name_H-M   'P 1'
#
loop_
_entity.id
_entity.type
_entity.pdbx_description
1 polymer ?
#
loop_
_entity_poly.entity_id
_entity_poly.type
_entity_poly.pdbx_seq_one_letter_code
_entity_poly.pdbx_strand_id
1 'polypeptide(L)'
;MVESLEAALEKEAISVAKTLAGHPLALHLWSPGEALPERVEAVQEFVESTVMRRLSEDGMSTLDELCLSPSPLAIEELFDESGTLELDEAAILRWMDTIAEPHHLIRNVRRGSWSQDEAKSMHSKAAVLWAARDGARARRIQSHHMINAGEIDADWMNENIGEIADEDSAAAAVVLEQAVSMSDSEPLRESAVDLALDRGEVSIVRGNVG
;
A
#
# COMPACT_ATOMS: atom_id res chain seq x y z
N MET A 1 30.31 17.99 -34.23
CA MET A 1 28.86 18.27 -34.03
C MET A 1 28.13 17.09 -33.38
N VAL A 2 28.34 15.84 -33.80
CA VAL A 2 27.76 14.65 -33.17
C VAL A 2 28.34 14.44 -31.75
N GLU A 3 29.65 14.49 -31.57
CA GLU A 3 30.32 14.34 -30.25
C GLU A 3 29.88 15.42 -29.22
N SER A 4 29.53 16.63 -29.67
CA SER A 4 29.03 17.65 -28.74
C SER A 4 27.59 17.43 -28.33
N LEU A 5 26.78 16.75 -29.17
CA LEU A 5 25.41 16.38 -28.86
C LEU A 5 25.37 15.18 -27.88
N GLU A 6 26.23 14.18 -28.09
CA GLU A 6 26.36 13.05 -27.18
C GLU A 6 26.83 13.47 -25.79
N ALA A 7 27.82 14.36 -25.71
CA ALA A 7 28.30 14.91 -24.43
C ALA A 7 27.24 15.78 -23.72
N ALA A 8 26.36 16.45 -24.46
CA ALA A 8 25.25 17.20 -23.87
C ALA A 8 24.17 16.27 -23.33
N LEU A 9 23.80 15.23 -24.08
CA LEU A 9 22.84 14.21 -23.65
C LEU A 9 23.34 13.42 -22.42
N GLU A 10 24.65 13.10 -22.37
CA GLU A 10 25.25 12.43 -21.24
C GLU A 10 25.22 13.30 -19.96
N LYS A 11 25.51 14.60 -20.07
CA LYS A 11 25.39 15.54 -18.96
C LYS A 11 23.95 15.69 -18.47
N GLU A 12 23.01 15.74 -19.38
CA GLU A 12 21.58 15.82 -19.08
C GLU A 12 21.15 14.54 -18.37
N ALA A 13 21.50 13.36 -18.87
CA ALA A 13 21.19 12.08 -18.23
C ALA A 13 21.78 11.97 -16.80
N ILE A 14 23.01 12.43 -16.58
CA ILE A 14 23.63 12.46 -15.24
C ILE A 14 22.90 13.43 -14.30
N SER A 15 22.48 14.59 -14.80
CA SER A 15 21.72 15.58 -14.04
C SER A 15 20.35 14.99 -13.64
N VAL A 16 19.65 14.39 -14.59
CA VAL A 16 18.37 13.69 -14.37
C VAL A 16 18.50 12.60 -13.33
N ALA A 17 19.48 11.71 -13.48
CA ALA A 17 19.73 10.63 -12.54
C ALA A 17 20.01 11.14 -11.12
N LYS A 18 20.74 12.23 -10.97
CA LYS A 18 21.03 12.86 -9.66
C LYS A 18 19.80 13.50 -9.06
N THR A 19 19.03 14.25 -9.85
CA THR A 19 17.82 14.97 -9.38
C THR A 19 16.72 13.99 -8.97
N LEU A 20 16.54 12.90 -9.74
CA LEU A 20 15.56 11.86 -9.45
C LEU A 20 16.12 10.78 -8.49
N ALA A 21 17.27 11.03 -7.85
CA ALA A 21 17.94 10.12 -6.91
C ALA A 21 18.14 8.69 -7.48
N GLY A 22 18.28 8.56 -8.80
CA GLY A 22 18.41 7.28 -9.49
C GLY A 22 17.14 6.43 -9.46
N HIS A 23 15.98 7.00 -9.12
CA HIS A 23 14.74 6.23 -9.02
C HIS A 23 14.31 5.73 -10.41
N PRO A 24 14.26 4.39 -10.65
CA PRO A 24 14.07 3.83 -11.98
C PRO A 24 12.78 4.30 -12.66
N LEU A 25 11.67 4.32 -11.92
CA LEU A 25 10.39 4.76 -12.44
C LEU A 25 10.39 6.24 -12.82
N ALA A 26 10.96 7.10 -11.98
CA ALA A 26 11.06 8.53 -12.27
C ALA A 26 11.93 8.80 -13.51
N LEU A 27 12.99 8.00 -13.70
CA LEU A 27 13.82 8.04 -14.90
C LEU A 27 13.06 7.55 -16.16
N HIS A 28 12.22 6.53 -16.01
CA HIS A 28 11.40 6.00 -17.10
C HIS A 28 10.32 6.98 -17.57
N LEU A 29 9.74 7.71 -16.63
CA LEU A 29 8.68 8.69 -16.88
C LEU A 29 9.20 10.03 -17.40
N TRP A 30 10.49 10.31 -17.25
CA TRP A 30 11.07 11.56 -17.73
C TRP A 30 11.29 11.53 -19.25
N SER A 31 10.90 12.61 -19.92
CA SER A 31 11.17 12.83 -21.35
C SER A 31 12.19 13.95 -21.56
N PRO A 32 13.12 13.82 -22.53
CA PRO A 32 14.08 14.87 -22.85
C PRO A 32 13.40 16.21 -23.12
N GLY A 33 13.85 17.26 -22.42
CA GLY A 33 13.29 18.60 -22.53
C GLY A 33 12.20 18.94 -21.50
N GLU A 34 11.78 17.99 -20.66
CA GLU A 34 10.92 18.31 -19.51
C GLU A 34 11.74 18.89 -18.35
N ALA A 35 11.17 19.87 -17.65
CA ALA A 35 11.82 20.49 -16.52
C ALA A 35 11.98 19.45 -15.38
N LEU A 36 13.21 19.34 -14.85
CA LEU A 36 13.49 18.48 -13.72
C LEU A 36 12.98 19.08 -12.42
N PRO A 37 12.37 18.28 -11.54
CA PRO A 37 11.95 18.71 -10.23
C PRO A 37 13.18 19.06 -9.35
N GLU A 38 13.22 20.26 -8.79
CA GLU A 38 14.33 20.72 -7.95
C GLU A 38 14.27 20.22 -6.50
N ARG A 39 13.13 19.64 -6.06
CA ARG A 39 12.87 19.18 -4.69
C ARG A 39 12.03 17.91 -4.66
N VAL A 40 12.01 17.23 -3.50
CA VAL A 40 11.23 15.99 -3.29
C VAL A 40 9.74 16.22 -3.53
N GLU A 41 9.20 17.36 -3.10
CA GLU A 41 7.79 17.74 -3.36
C GLU A 41 7.51 17.86 -4.86
N ALA A 42 8.50 18.34 -5.62
CA ALA A 42 8.38 18.45 -7.07
C ALA A 42 8.46 17.07 -7.78
N VAL A 43 9.08 16.05 -7.16
CA VAL A 43 8.99 14.67 -7.68
C VAL A 43 7.57 14.12 -7.51
N GLN A 44 6.91 14.42 -6.38
CA GLN A 44 5.52 14.05 -6.17
C GLN A 44 4.60 14.72 -7.20
N GLU A 45 4.73 16.04 -7.36
CA GLU A 45 3.96 16.80 -8.34
C GLU A 45 4.20 16.33 -9.78
N PHE A 46 5.46 15.98 -10.11
CA PHE A 46 5.81 15.40 -11.41
C PHE A 46 5.12 14.05 -11.62
N VAL A 47 5.15 13.15 -10.65
CA VAL A 47 4.47 11.85 -10.72
C VAL A 47 2.96 12.03 -10.86
N GLU A 48 2.35 12.89 -10.04
CA GLU A 48 0.91 13.20 -10.13
C GLU A 48 0.53 13.73 -11.50
N SER A 49 1.28 14.71 -12.01
CA SER A 49 0.97 15.35 -13.29
C SER A 49 1.26 14.46 -14.50
N THR A 50 2.25 13.60 -14.42
CA THR A 50 2.72 12.81 -15.59
C THR A 50 2.05 11.44 -15.65
N VAL A 51 1.81 10.82 -14.49
CA VAL A 51 1.22 9.48 -14.41
C VAL A 51 -0.29 9.55 -14.19
N MET A 52 -0.72 10.14 -13.07
CA MET A 52 -2.12 10.02 -12.64
C MET A 52 -3.09 10.76 -13.55
N ARG A 53 -2.68 11.87 -14.15
CA ARG A 53 -3.54 12.61 -15.11
C ARG A 53 -3.75 11.89 -16.45
N ARG A 54 -2.96 10.88 -16.74
CA ARG A 54 -3.06 10.09 -17.98
C ARG A 54 -3.87 8.82 -17.82
N LEU A 55 -4.10 8.38 -16.58
CA LEU A 55 -4.88 7.18 -16.32
C LEU A 55 -6.36 7.42 -16.59
N SER A 56 -6.99 6.41 -17.15
CA SER A 56 -8.45 6.31 -17.25
C SER A 56 -9.09 6.18 -15.86
N GLU A 57 -10.42 6.25 -15.79
CA GLU A 57 -11.15 5.99 -14.55
C GLU A 57 -10.90 4.56 -14.05
N ASP A 58 -10.86 3.57 -14.96
CA ASP A 58 -10.58 2.17 -14.65
C ASP A 58 -9.14 2.01 -14.15
N GLY A 59 -8.14 2.61 -14.82
CA GLY A 59 -6.75 2.61 -14.38
C GLY A 59 -6.59 3.22 -12.98
N MET A 60 -7.29 4.31 -12.70
CA MET A 60 -7.25 4.95 -11.38
C MET A 60 -7.94 4.11 -10.32
N SER A 61 -9.08 3.46 -10.62
CA SER A 61 -9.80 2.56 -9.72
C SER A 61 -8.93 1.38 -9.31
N THR A 62 -8.34 0.69 -10.29
CA THR A 62 -7.41 -0.44 -10.04
C THR A 62 -6.18 0.00 -9.24
N LEU A 63 -5.61 1.17 -9.54
CA LEU A 63 -4.49 1.73 -8.79
C LEU A 63 -4.87 2.00 -7.33
N ASP A 64 -6.04 2.54 -7.08
CA ASP A 64 -6.54 2.82 -5.74
C ASP A 64 -6.70 1.53 -4.92
N GLU A 65 -7.27 0.50 -5.49
CA GLU A 65 -7.41 -0.82 -4.86
C GLU A 65 -6.03 -1.39 -4.46
N LEU A 66 -5.08 -1.39 -5.40
CA LEU A 66 -3.71 -1.83 -5.14
C LEU A 66 -2.99 -0.97 -4.09
N CYS A 67 -3.24 0.34 -4.10
CA CYS A 67 -2.65 1.24 -3.10
C CYS A 67 -3.25 1.06 -1.71
N LEU A 68 -4.54 0.72 -1.59
CA LEU A 68 -5.21 0.48 -0.32
C LEU A 68 -4.78 -0.82 0.35
N SER A 69 -4.43 -1.84 -0.44
CA SER A 69 -4.07 -3.15 0.09
C SER A 69 -2.81 -3.10 0.98
N PRO A 70 -2.80 -3.84 2.11
CA PRO A 70 -1.62 -3.96 2.98
C PRO A 70 -0.51 -4.82 2.39
N SER A 71 -0.82 -5.61 1.37
CA SER A 71 0.10 -6.54 0.70
C SER A 71 -0.14 -6.55 -0.80
N PRO A 72 0.85 -6.97 -1.61
CA PRO A 72 0.66 -7.17 -3.04
C PRO A 72 -0.51 -8.13 -3.31
N LEU A 73 -1.29 -7.88 -4.37
CA LEU A 73 -2.46 -8.66 -4.75
C LEU A 73 -2.17 -9.49 -6.01
N ALA A 74 -2.69 -10.72 -6.04
CA ALA A 74 -2.80 -11.44 -7.28
C ALA A 74 -3.90 -10.81 -8.16
N ILE A 75 -3.78 -10.93 -9.49
CA ILE A 75 -4.75 -10.31 -10.40
C ILE A 75 -6.17 -10.81 -10.12
N GLU A 76 -6.32 -12.11 -9.85
CA GLU A 76 -7.60 -12.73 -9.49
C GLU A 76 -8.15 -12.25 -8.13
N GLU A 77 -7.36 -11.57 -7.33
CA GLU A 77 -7.78 -10.93 -6.07
C GLU A 77 -8.28 -9.49 -6.27
N LEU A 78 -8.11 -8.91 -7.44
CA LEU A 78 -8.68 -7.59 -7.72
C LEU A 78 -10.20 -7.70 -7.87
N PHE A 79 -10.91 -6.70 -7.37
CA PHE A 79 -12.35 -6.55 -7.58
C PHE A 79 -12.64 -5.93 -8.95
N ASP A 80 -11.71 -5.11 -9.44
CA ASP A 80 -11.74 -4.52 -10.76
C ASP A 80 -10.35 -4.59 -11.41
N GLU A 81 -10.17 -5.55 -12.31
CA GLU A 81 -8.92 -5.75 -13.06
C GLU A 81 -8.83 -4.92 -14.36
N SER A 82 -9.88 -4.15 -14.70
CA SER A 82 -10.01 -3.48 -15.99
C SER A 82 -8.86 -2.51 -16.30
N GLY A 83 -8.31 -1.86 -15.27
CA GLY A 83 -7.18 -0.94 -15.40
C GLY A 83 -5.79 -1.59 -15.40
N THR A 84 -5.69 -2.90 -15.17
CA THR A 84 -4.39 -3.56 -14.94
C THR A 84 -3.43 -3.41 -16.12
N LEU A 85 -3.93 -3.60 -17.35
CA LEU A 85 -3.11 -3.47 -18.56
C LEU A 85 -2.57 -2.06 -18.73
N GLU A 86 -3.41 -1.05 -18.48
CA GLU A 86 -3.00 0.36 -18.55
C GLU A 86 -1.91 0.68 -17.54
N LEU A 87 -2.05 0.17 -16.30
CA LEU A 87 -1.05 0.36 -15.24
C LEU A 87 0.27 -0.35 -15.56
N ASP A 88 0.23 -1.51 -16.21
CA ASP A 88 1.41 -2.24 -16.65
C ASP A 88 2.13 -1.51 -17.80
N GLU A 89 1.40 -1.09 -18.83
CA GLU A 89 1.93 -0.31 -19.96
C GLU A 89 2.54 1.03 -19.50
N ALA A 90 1.97 1.64 -18.45
CA ALA A 90 2.51 2.84 -17.82
C ALA A 90 3.71 2.57 -16.89
N ALA A 91 4.16 1.31 -16.76
CA ALA A 91 5.24 0.87 -15.87
C ALA A 91 5.02 1.26 -14.39
N ILE A 92 3.76 1.29 -13.96
CA ILE A 92 3.36 1.62 -12.59
C ILE A 92 3.49 0.39 -11.68
N LEU A 93 3.30 -0.81 -12.25
CA LEU A 93 3.28 -2.06 -11.51
C LEU A 93 4.65 -2.72 -11.44
N ARG A 94 4.90 -3.37 -10.30
CA ARG A 94 5.93 -4.39 -10.12
C ARG A 94 5.26 -5.74 -10.05
N TRP A 95 5.79 -6.68 -10.78
CA TRP A 95 5.30 -8.04 -10.83
C TRP A 95 6.19 -9.01 -10.06
N MET A 96 5.55 -9.92 -9.33
CA MET A 96 6.15 -11.10 -8.72
C MET A 96 5.27 -12.28 -9.13
N ASP A 97 5.59 -12.92 -10.22
CA ASP A 97 4.74 -13.91 -10.93
C ASP A 97 3.39 -13.28 -11.31
N THR A 98 2.28 -13.74 -10.71
CA THR A 98 0.92 -13.22 -10.93
C THR A 98 0.51 -12.14 -9.92
N ILE A 99 1.39 -11.80 -9.00
CA ILE A 99 1.14 -10.82 -7.95
C ILE A 99 1.63 -9.46 -8.40
N ALA A 100 0.77 -8.44 -8.29
CA ALA A 100 1.08 -7.08 -8.64
C ALA A 100 1.12 -6.15 -7.42
N GLU A 101 2.03 -5.20 -7.46
CA GLU A 101 2.03 -4.07 -6.54
C GLU A 101 2.45 -2.78 -7.25
N PRO A 102 1.89 -1.62 -6.91
CA PRO A 102 2.39 -0.35 -7.41
C PRO A 102 3.81 -0.08 -6.89
N HIS A 103 4.65 0.53 -7.71
CA HIS A 103 5.92 1.05 -7.23
C HIS A 103 5.71 1.93 -5.99
N HIS A 104 6.58 1.78 -5.00
CA HIS A 104 6.38 2.42 -3.69
C HIS A 104 6.23 3.96 -3.78
N LEU A 105 6.89 4.62 -4.72
CA LEU A 105 6.73 6.05 -4.96
C LEU A 105 5.31 6.38 -5.41
N ILE A 106 4.78 5.65 -6.37
CA ILE A 106 3.40 5.83 -6.86
C ILE A 106 2.40 5.61 -5.73
N ARG A 107 2.58 4.51 -4.96
CA ARG A 107 1.74 4.21 -3.79
C ARG A 107 1.74 5.35 -2.78
N ASN A 108 2.93 5.89 -2.44
CA ASN A 108 3.05 6.96 -1.46
C ASN A 108 2.42 8.27 -1.95
N VAL A 109 2.66 8.63 -3.21
CA VAL A 109 2.07 9.82 -3.83
C VAL A 109 0.55 9.68 -3.87
N ARG A 110 0.04 8.53 -4.33
CA ARG A 110 -1.41 8.30 -4.43
C ARG A 110 -2.08 8.33 -3.06
N ARG A 111 -1.52 7.62 -2.07
CA ARG A 111 -2.03 7.66 -0.68
C ARG A 111 -1.97 9.06 -0.08
N GLY A 112 -0.92 9.81 -0.37
CA GLY A 112 -0.76 11.20 0.09
C GLY A 112 -1.74 12.19 -0.54
N SER A 113 -2.35 11.85 -1.68
CA SER A 113 -3.35 12.69 -2.36
C SER A 113 -4.76 12.56 -1.76
N TRP A 114 -5.02 11.51 -0.97
CA TRP A 114 -6.32 11.33 -0.34
C TRP A 114 -6.45 12.17 0.93
N SER A 115 -7.60 12.79 1.11
CA SER A 115 -7.99 13.30 2.41
C SER A 115 -8.24 12.15 3.39
N GLN A 116 -8.19 12.43 4.69
CA GLN A 116 -8.45 11.41 5.70
C GLN A 116 -9.85 10.78 5.57
N ASP A 117 -10.85 11.57 5.22
CA ASP A 117 -12.22 11.09 5.08
C ASP A 117 -12.40 10.24 3.81
N GLU A 118 -11.75 10.63 2.71
CA GLU A 118 -11.71 9.81 1.49
C GLU A 118 -11.04 8.46 1.76
N ALA A 119 -9.86 8.46 2.37
CA ALA A 119 -9.15 7.23 2.71
C ALA A 119 -10.01 6.31 3.60
N LYS A 120 -10.65 6.84 4.64
CA LYS A 120 -11.57 6.07 5.50
C LYS A 120 -12.73 5.47 4.72
N SER A 121 -13.37 6.27 3.87
CA SER A 121 -14.48 5.80 3.04
C SER A 121 -14.06 4.69 2.08
N MET A 122 -12.87 4.79 1.48
CA MET A 122 -12.33 3.77 0.60
C MET A 122 -12.01 2.49 1.37
N HIS A 123 -11.41 2.59 2.55
CA HIS A 123 -11.14 1.46 3.42
C HIS A 123 -12.44 0.77 3.89
N SER A 124 -13.47 1.53 4.26
CA SER A 124 -14.79 0.97 4.63
C SER A 124 -15.39 0.14 3.49
N LYS A 125 -15.39 0.67 2.27
CA LYS A 125 -15.86 -0.06 1.08
C LYS A 125 -15.03 -1.33 0.83
N ALA A 126 -13.71 -1.24 0.92
CA ALA A 126 -12.82 -2.38 0.73
C ALA A 126 -13.05 -3.45 1.80
N ALA A 127 -13.29 -3.10 3.05
CA ALA A 127 -13.62 -4.05 4.12
C ALA A 127 -14.87 -4.88 3.77
N VAL A 128 -15.92 -4.23 3.25
CA VAL A 128 -17.15 -4.92 2.81
C VAL A 128 -16.87 -5.88 1.65
N LEU A 129 -16.06 -5.48 0.68
CA LEU A 129 -15.72 -6.33 -0.47
C LEU A 129 -14.89 -7.55 -0.02
N TRP A 130 -13.92 -7.36 0.87
CA TRP A 130 -13.10 -8.45 1.40
C TRP A 130 -13.88 -9.37 2.34
N ALA A 131 -14.95 -8.90 2.98
CA ALA A 131 -15.84 -9.73 3.80
C ALA A 131 -16.53 -10.85 3.01
N ALA A 132 -16.69 -10.69 1.69
CA ALA A 132 -17.26 -11.70 0.81
C ALA A 132 -16.31 -12.84 0.44
N ARG A 133 -15.05 -12.77 0.86
CA ARG A 133 -14.01 -13.77 0.60
C ARG A 133 -13.71 -14.58 1.84
N ASP A 134 -13.27 -15.81 1.67
CA ASP A 134 -12.92 -16.73 2.73
C ASP A 134 -11.41 -16.89 2.89
N GLY A 135 -10.99 -17.36 4.07
CA GLY A 135 -9.62 -17.71 4.39
C GLY A 135 -8.83 -16.61 5.12
N ALA A 136 -7.79 -17.03 5.82
CA ALA A 136 -6.96 -16.18 6.69
C ALA A 136 -6.43 -14.93 5.99
N ARG A 137 -5.98 -15.06 4.75
CA ARG A 137 -5.52 -13.92 3.95
C ARG A 137 -6.62 -12.87 3.76
N ALA A 138 -7.84 -13.30 3.42
CA ALA A 138 -8.97 -12.39 3.26
C ALA A 138 -9.33 -11.72 4.59
N ARG A 139 -9.36 -12.48 5.70
CA ARG A 139 -9.60 -11.95 7.05
C ARG A 139 -8.55 -10.91 7.45
N ARG A 140 -7.27 -11.19 7.15
CA ARG A 140 -6.18 -10.23 7.40
C ARG A 140 -6.34 -8.93 6.63
N ILE A 141 -6.66 -9.00 5.34
CA ILE A 141 -6.86 -7.80 4.51
C ILE A 141 -8.12 -7.05 4.96
N GLN A 142 -9.21 -7.76 5.26
CA GLN A 142 -10.42 -7.18 5.81
C GLN A 142 -10.16 -6.44 7.12
N SER A 143 -9.44 -7.06 8.08
CA SER A 143 -9.06 -6.44 9.35
C SER A 143 -8.28 -5.15 9.15
N HIS A 144 -7.30 -5.16 8.22
CA HIS A 144 -6.55 -3.96 7.86
C HIS A 144 -7.47 -2.83 7.40
N HIS A 145 -8.44 -3.14 6.56
CA HIS A 145 -9.38 -2.14 6.06
C HIS A 145 -10.32 -1.63 7.16
N MET A 146 -10.84 -2.50 8.01
CA MET A 146 -11.67 -2.10 9.16
C MET A 146 -10.91 -1.15 10.10
N ILE A 147 -9.67 -1.47 10.44
CA ILE A 147 -8.81 -0.63 11.27
C ILE A 147 -8.59 0.74 10.64
N ASN A 148 -8.25 0.81 9.36
CA ASN A 148 -7.99 2.07 8.67
C ASN A 148 -9.27 2.89 8.37
N ALA A 149 -10.42 2.25 8.31
CA ALA A 149 -11.73 2.92 8.28
C ALA A 149 -12.11 3.51 9.65
N GLY A 150 -11.51 2.98 10.74
CA GLY A 150 -11.93 3.29 12.11
C GLY A 150 -13.18 2.52 12.53
N GLU A 151 -13.50 1.44 11.86
CA GLU A 151 -14.69 0.60 12.04
C GLU A 151 -14.29 -0.73 12.71
N ILE A 152 -13.76 -0.65 13.93
CA ILE A 152 -13.28 -1.83 14.65
C ILE A 152 -14.46 -2.54 15.30
N ASP A 153 -14.76 -3.73 14.78
CA ASP A 153 -15.66 -4.69 15.41
C ASP A 153 -14.82 -5.68 16.23
N ALA A 154 -14.83 -5.50 17.55
CA ALA A 154 -14.03 -6.27 18.47
C ALA A 154 -14.46 -7.75 18.53
N ASP A 155 -15.75 -8.03 18.45
CA ASP A 155 -16.28 -9.38 18.49
C ASP A 155 -15.89 -10.13 17.22
N TRP A 156 -16.07 -9.49 16.05
CA TRP A 156 -15.65 -10.06 14.78
C TRP A 156 -14.13 -10.32 14.74
N MET A 157 -13.32 -9.36 15.19
CA MET A 157 -11.86 -9.55 15.24
C MET A 157 -11.46 -10.70 16.13
N ASN A 158 -12.06 -10.79 17.31
CA ASN A 158 -11.79 -11.86 18.27
C ASN A 158 -12.15 -13.26 17.71
N GLU A 159 -13.25 -13.35 16.96
CA GLU A 159 -13.67 -14.59 16.30
C GLU A 159 -12.74 -15.01 15.15
N ASN A 160 -12.14 -14.05 14.43
CA ASN A 160 -11.38 -14.33 13.21
C ASN A 160 -9.86 -14.29 13.39
N ILE A 161 -9.36 -13.78 14.53
CA ILE A 161 -7.91 -13.64 14.74
C ILE A 161 -7.19 -14.99 14.80
N GLY A 162 -7.85 -16.04 15.30
CA GLY A 162 -7.30 -17.39 15.33
C GLY A 162 -6.97 -17.92 13.94
N GLU A 163 -7.86 -17.72 12.97
CA GLU A 163 -7.63 -18.13 11.59
C GLU A 163 -6.41 -17.41 10.98
N ILE A 164 -6.25 -16.11 11.25
CA ILE A 164 -5.07 -15.35 10.81
C ILE A 164 -3.80 -15.86 11.49
N ALA A 165 -3.88 -16.17 12.79
CA ALA A 165 -2.73 -16.61 13.58
C ALA A 165 -2.23 -17.98 13.16
N ASP A 166 -3.12 -18.88 12.77
CA ASP A 166 -2.79 -20.22 12.27
C ASP A 166 -1.96 -20.16 10.96
N GLU A 167 -2.21 -19.16 10.11
CA GLU A 167 -1.45 -18.95 8.87
C GLU A 167 -0.21 -18.09 9.12
N ASP A 168 -0.36 -16.97 9.83
CA ASP A 168 0.70 -15.98 10.09
C ASP A 168 0.50 -15.31 11.45
N SER A 169 1.09 -15.89 12.50
CA SER A 169 1.01 -15.37 13.86
C SER A 169 1.62 -13.98 14.02
N ALA A 170 2.60 -13.60 13.18
CA ALA A 170 3.18 -12.26 13.19
C ALA A 170 2.20 -11.23 12.65
N ALA A 171 1.51 -11.55 11.55
CA ALA A 171 0.47 -10.70 10.99
C ALA A 171 -0.71 -10.54 11.98
N ALA A 172 -1.14 -11.62 12.62
CA ALA A 172 -2.18 -11.57 13.65
C ALA A 172 -1.82 -10.63 14.80
N ALA A 173 -0.56 -10.70 15.28
CA ALA A 173 -0.09 -9.81 16.35
C ALA A 173 -0.14 -8.32 15.93
N VAL A 174 0.26 -7.99 14.72
CA VAL A 174 0.19 -6.61 14.20
C VAL A 174 -1.26 -6.13 14.12
N VAL A 175 -2.18 -6.97 13.62
CA VAL A 175 -3.62 -6.64 13.56
C VAL A 175 -4.17 -6.37 14.96
N LEU A 176 -3.89 -7.25 15.93
CA LEU A 176 -4.35 -7.08 17.31
C LEU A 176 -3.75 -5.84 17.98
N GLU A 177 -2.47 -5.58 17.83
CA GLU A 177 -1.80 -4.40 18.39
C GLU A 177 -2.47 -3.11 17.87
N GLN A 178 -2.73 -3.03 16.57
CA GLN A 178 -3.41 -1.89 15.99
C GLN A 178 -4.86 -1.76 16.48
N ALA A 179 -5.61 -2.85 16.52
CA ALA A 179 -7.00 -2.84 16.99
C ALA A 179 -7.10 -2.44 18.46
N VAL A 180 -6.24 -2.98 19.33
CA VAL A 180 -6.17 -2.62 20.76
C VAL A 180 -5.78 -1.15 20.95
N SER A 181 -4.88 -0.61 20.12
CA SER A 181 -4.47 0.80 20.21
C SER A 181 -5.60 1.78 19.89
N MET A 182 -6.59 1.35 19.11
CA MET A 182 -7.70 2.18 18.64
C MET A 182 -9.03 1.88 19.34
N SER A 183 -9.11 0.80 20.12
CA SER A 183 -10.32 0.33 20.80
C SER A 183 -10.02 0.05 22.25
N ASP A 184 -10.95 0.41 23.15
CA ASP A 184 -10.85 0.10 24.59
C ASP A 184 -11.50 -1.27 24.92
N SER A 185 -11.34 -2.24 24.02
CA SER A 185 -11.94 -3.58 24.15
C SER A 185 -11.06 -4.51 24.98
N GLU A 186 -11.62 -4.99 26.12
CA GLU A 186 -10.95 -6.00 26.96
C GLU A 186 -10.76 -7.34 26.24
N PRO A 187 -11.75 -7.90 25.51
CA PRO A 187 -11.56 -9.13 24.74
C PRO A 187 -10.40 -9.08 23.74
N LEU A 188 -10.19 -7.95 23.07
CA LEU A 188 -9.04 -7.80 22.15
C LEU A 188 -7.71 -7.77 22.89
N ARG A 189 -7.66 -7.19 24.10
CA ARG A 189 -6.46 -7.22 24.94
C ARG A 189 -6.14 -8.63 25.42
N GLU A 190 -7.16 -9.39 25.82
CA GLU A 190 -6.99 -10.80 26.22
C GLU A 190 -6.44 -11.61 25.04
N SER A 191 -7.02 -11.51 23.86
CA SER A 191 -6.53 -12.19 22.65
C SER A 191 -5.09 -11.78 22.27
N ALA A 192 -4.73 -10.52 22.45
CA ALA A 192 -3.36 -10.05 22.21
C ALA A 192 -2.36 -10.64 23.21
N VAL A 193 -2.77 -10.80 24.48
CA VAL A 193 -1.96 -11.44 25.52
C VAL A 193 -1.78 -12.92 25.22
N ASP A 194 -2.85 -13.63 24.89
CA ASP A 194 -2.81 -15.06 24.59
C ASP A 194 -1.90 -15.34 23.39
N LEU A 195 -2.04 -14.57 22.31
CA LEU A 195 -1.19 -14.70 21.15
C LEU A 195 0.29 -14.39 21.46
N ALA A 196 0.57 -13.39 22.29
CA ALA A 196 1.93 -13.06 22.72
C ALA A 196 2.55 -14.18 23.58
N LEU A 197 1.74 -14.84 24.41
CA LEU A 197 2.17 -16.00 25.22
C LEU A 197 2.50 -17.19 24.33
N ASP A 198 1.66 -17.48 23.35
CA ASP A 198 1.87 -18.59 22.39
C ASP A 198 3.13 -18.38 21.55
N ARG A 199 3.47 -17.13 21.24
CA ARG A 199 4.71 -16.77 20.56
C ARG A 199 5.94 -16.72 21.46
N GLY A 200 5.78 -16.89 22.77
CA GLY A 200 6.86 -16.79 23.75
C GLY A 200 7.34 -15.36 24.04
N GLU A 201 6.57 -14.34 23.66
CA GLU A 201 6.89 -12.91 23.81
C GLU A 201 6.48 -12.35 25.19
N VAL A 202 6.66 -13.12 26.24
CA VAL A 202 6.22 -12.83 27.63
C VAL A 202 6.76 -11.51 28.19
N SER A 203 7.85 -10.98 27.63
CA SER A 203 8.50 -9.75 28.12
C SER A 203 7.73 -8.47 27.77
N ILE A 204 6.91 -8.49 26.74
CA ILE A 204 6.17 -7.30 26.26
C ILE A 204 4.95 -7.03 27.14
N VAL A 205 4.30 -8.07 27.63
CA VAL A 205 3.06 -7.98 28.43
C VAL A 205 3.32 -7.44 29.83
N ARG A 206 4.49 -7.69 30.42
CA ARG A 206 4.83 -7.25 31.79
C ARG A 206 5.25 -5.77 31.88
N GLY A 207 5.57 -5.11 30.79
CA GLY A 207 6.01 -3.71 30.75
C GLY A 207 4.90 -2.65 30.84
N ASN A 208 3.65 -3.03 30.61
CA ASN A 208 2.52 -2.10 30.56
C ASN A 208 1.55 -2.19 31.75
N VAL A 209 1.90 -2.93 32.80
CA VAL A 209 1.13 -3.03 34.06
C VAL A 209 1.93 -2.37 35.16
N GLY A 210 2.17 -1.07 35.01
CA GLY A 210 2.84 -0.25 35.99
C GLY A 210 2.28 1.16 35.99
#